data_94149bb8a86bad83ddca97682726bd56
#
_entry.id   94149bb8a86bad83ddca97682726bd56
#
_cell.length_a   1.000
_cell.length_b   1.000
_cell.length_c   1.000
_cell.angle_alpha   90.00
_cell.angle_beta   90.00
_cell.angle_gamma   90.00
#
_symmetry.space_group_name_H-M   'P 1'
#
loop_
_entity.id
_entity.type
_entity.pdbx_description
1 polymer ?
#
loop_
_entity_poly.entity_id
_entity_poly.type
_entity_poly.pdbx_seq_one_letter_code
_entity_poly.pdbx_strand_id
1 'polypeptide(L)'
;MPAVNEEKNLELSVQSVLDQDLEIPSELIIAVGRSRDKTSRIAKRLEKQNPGQIRVIKNPKNNTAKGLNLAISESKGDVVIRVDAHSELTYGYAQQAINTLQRTQAANVGGLMHAIGTTPFQKAVAWGYGSRFGLGGGSFHVGGSEGEVDSVYLGVFDKQKLIEVGGFDEELIRGQDWELNLRLRRAGHKVWFDPKLEVRYSPRGSWLSLAKQFYKTGRWRARITRSALSASRPRYFIPPMLVFGSLFIFPAIIYFLSVIFIALFARVDGQSRGWLLIVLPTMHYSWGLGFITGMLFKPQIRGIGS
;
A
#
# COMPACT_ATOMS: atom_id res chain seq x y z
N MET A 1 -13.02 0.78 5.50
CA MET A 1 -12.16 -0.42 5.61
C MET A 1 -12.73 -1.53 4.74
N PRO A 2 -12.10 -1.96 3.64
CA PRO A 2 -12.48 -3.17 2.90
C PRO A 2 -11.91 -4.42 3.61
N ALA A 3 -12.72 -5.49 3.73
CA ALA A 3 -12.30 -6.72 4.41
C ALA A 3 -12.69 -7.98 3.64
N VAL A 4 -11.68 -8.83 3.31
CA VAL A 4 -11.87 -10.13 2.63
C VAL A 4 -10.80 -11.12 3.09
N ASN A 5 -11.19 -12.21 3.74
CA ASN A 5 -10.29 -13.24 4.29
C ASN A 5 -9.24 -12.64 5.26
N GLU A 6 -9.70 -11.89 6.24
CA GLU A 6 -8.88 -11.15 7.22
C GLU A 6 -9.17 -11.60 8.68
N GLU A 7 -9.60 -12.84 8.90
CA GLU A 7 -9.96 -13.33 10.23
C GLU A 7 -8.86 -13.16 11.28
N LYS A 8 -7.59 -13.13 10.85
CA LYS A 8 -6.42 -13.02 11.74
C LYS A 8 -6.09 -11.59 12.15
N ASN A 9 -6.46 -10.61 11.31
CA ASN A 9 -6.01 -9.24 11.44
C ASN A 9 -7.13 -8.26 11.75
N LEU A 10 -8.37 -8.58 11.36
CA LEU A 10 -9.48 -7.64 11.38
C LEU A 10 -9.74 -7.03 12.78
N GLU A 11 -9.65 -7.82 13.85
CA GLU A 11 -9.87 -7.32 15.21
C GLU A 11 -8.81 -6.30 15.62
N LEU A 12 -7.53 -6.60 15.38
CA LEU A 12 -6.43 -5.70 15.70
C LEU A 12 -6.52 -4.40 14.88
N SER A 13 -6.84 -4.53 13.60
CA SER A 13 -7.02 -3.37 12.73
C SER A 13 -8.18 -2.48 13.17
N VAL A 14 -9.33 -3.07 13.51
CA VAL A 14 -10.49 -2.33 14.02
C VAL A 14 -10.18 -1.68 15.37
N GLN A 15 -9.51 -2.40 16.28
CA GLN A 15 -9.13 -1.86 17.58
C GLN A 15 -8.22 -0.64 17.42
N SER A 16 -7.24 -0.68 16.51
CA SER A 16 -6.34 0.45 16.25
C SER A 16 -7.07 1.70 15.73
N VAL A 17 -8.25 1.52 15.12
CA VAL A 17 -9.11 2.64 14.68
C VAL A 17 -9.96 3.14 15.84
N LEU A 18 -10.49 2.26 16.68
CA LEU A 18 -11.29 2.64 17.85
C LEU A 18 -10.45 3.34 18.93
N ASP A 19 -9.17 2.99 19.03
CA ASP A 19 -8.21 3.59 19.97
C ASP A 19 -7.71 4.98 19.52
N GLN A 20 -8.19 5.50 18.38
CA GLN A 20 -7.85 6.86 17.96
C GLN A 20 -8.60 7.89 18.83
N ASP A 21 -7.84 8.75 19.49
CA ASP A 21 -8.36 9.89 20.25
C ASP A 21 -8.67 11.03 19.27
N LEU A 22 -9.94 11.15 18.90
CA LEU A 22 -10.43 12.16 17.96
C LEU A 22 -11.29 13.19 18.68
N GLU A 23 -10.98 14.45 18.44
CA GLU A 23 -11.76 15.59 18.95
C GLU A 23 -13.11 15.76 18.27
N ILE A 24 -13.35 15.02 17.19
CA ILE A 24 -14.56 15.10 16.35
C ILE A 24 -15.25 13.74 16.25
N PRO A 25 -16.57 13.70 16.00
CA PRO A 25 -17.29 12.45 15.80
C PRO A 25 -16.75 11.65 14.63
N SER A 26 -16.61 10.35 14.81
CA SER A 26 -16.12 9.44 13.79
C SER A 26 -16.98 8.19 13.67
N GLU A 27 -16.96 7.56 12.49
CA GLU A 27 -17.58 6.27 12.21
C GLU A 27 -16.61 5.36 11.46
N LEU A 28 -16.67 4.05 11.71
CA LEU A 28 -15.94 3.05 10.94
C LEU A 28 -16.91 2.26 10.07
N ILE A 29 -16.74 2.32 8.76
CA ILE A 29 -17.51 1.53 7.81
C ILE A 29 -16.65 0.37 7.30
N ILE A 30 -17.09 -0.86 7.58
CA ILE A 30 -16.41 -2.08 7.16
C ILE A 30 -17.14 -2.67 5.95
N ALA A 31 -16.54 -2.58 4.76
CA ALA A 31 -17.08 -3.15 3.53
C ALA A 31 -16.63 -4.61 3.38
N VAL A 32 -17.47 -5.54 3.83
CA VAL A 32 -17.15 -6.98 3.88
C VAL A 32 -17.49 -7.66 2.58
N GLY A 33 -16.47 -8.24 1.94
CA GLY A 33 -16.64 -9.09 0.76
C GLY A 33 -16.91 -10.56 1.12
N ARG A 34 -17.09 -11.40 0.08
CA ARG A 34 -17.28 -12.85 0.24
C ARG A 34 -16.00 -13.48 0.79
N SER A 35 -15.99 -13.81 2.05
CA SER A 35 -14.88 -14.46 2.74
C SER A 35 -15.14 -15.94 2.96
N ARG A 36 -14.08 -16.76 2.89
CA ARG A 36 -14.12 -18.21 3.16
C ARG A 36 -13.78 -18.55 4.60
N ASP A 37 -13.38 -17.55 5.37
CA ASP A 37 -12.98 -17.62 6.77
C ASP A 37 -14.02 -16.92 7.68
N LYS A 38 -13.64 -16.65 8.94
CA LYS A 38 -14.53 -16.03 9.92
C LYS A 38 -14.67 -14.51 9.80
N THR A 39 -14.08 -13.85 8.79
CA THR A 39 -14.08 -12.37 8.63
C THR A 39 -15.48 -11.77 8.78
N SER A 40 -16.48 -12.32 8.07
CA SER A 40 -17.85 -11.78 8.11
C SER A 40 -18.50 -11.90 9.51
N ARG A 41 -18.18 -12.98 10.24
CA ARG A 41 -18.68 -13.21 11.61
C ARG A 41 -18.02 -12.21 12.58
N ILE A 42 -16.72 -12.02 12.45
CA ILE A 42 -15.94 -11.06 13.26
C ILE A 42 -16.46 -9.64 13.04
N ALA A 43 -16.61 -9.20 11.80
CA ALA A 43 -17.12 -7.87 11.48
C ALA A 43 -18.50 -7.61 12.11
N LYS A 44 -19.44 -8.55 11.99
CA LYS A 44 -20.77 -8.43 12.60
C LYS A 44 -20.75 -8.42 14.13
N ARG A 45 -19.82 -9.16 14.74
CA ARG A 45 -19.63 -9.12 16.19
C ARG A 45 -19.12 -7.74 16.63
N LEU A 46 -18.11 -7.20 15.95
CA LEU A 46 -17.55 -5.88 16.23
C LEU A 46 -18.60 -4.76 16.08
N GLU A 47 -19.44 -4.83 15.06
CA GLU A 47 -20.58 -3.90 14.87
C GLU A 47 -21.55 -3.94 16.06
N LYS A 48 -21.91 -5.16 16.54
CA LYS A 48 -22.80 -5.32 17.71
C LYS A 48 -22.17 -4.82 19.01
N GLN A 49 -20.85 -4.95 19.16
CA GLN A 49 -20.11 -4.49 20.34
C GLN A 49 -19.92 -2.98 20.37
N ASN A 50 -19.95 -2.31 19.22
CA ASN A 50 -19.71 -0.89 19.06
C ASN A 50 -20.86 -0.20 18.28
N PRO A 51 -22.09 -0.19 18.84
CA PRO A 51 -23.24 0.38 18.17
C PRO A 51 -23.07 1.88 17.94
N GLY A 52 -23.36 2.33 16.73
CA GLY A 52 -23.21 3.74 16.33
C GLY A 52 -21.79 4.15 15.92
N GLN A 53 -20.76 3.39 16.29
CA GLN A 53 -19.39 3.65 15.87
C GLN A 53 -18.97 2.78 14.68
N ILE A 54 -19.39 1.51 14.63
CA ILE A 54 -19.08 0.58 13.55
C ILE A 54 -20.34 0.27 12.76
N ARG A 55 -20.21 0.31 11.43
CA ARG A 55 -21.24 -0.11 10.49
C ARG A 55 -20.67 -1.07 9.46
N VAL A 56 -21.32 -2.22 9.28
CA VAL A 56 -20.90 -3.26 8.34
C VAL A 56 -21.78 -3.22 7.10
N ILE A 57 -21.16 -3.05 5.94
CA ILE A 57 -21.82 -3.08 4.63
C ILE A 57 -21.34 -4.25 3.77
N LYS A 58 -22.16 -4.72 2.84
CA LYS A 58 -21.79 -5.81 1.93
C LYS A 58 -21.00 -5.27 0.74
N ASN A 59 -19.89 -5.94 0.40
CA ASN A 59 -19.13 -5.74 -0.85
C ASN A 59 -19.31 -6.96 -1.78
N PRO A 60 -20.41 -7.05 -2.55
CA PRO A 60 -20.76 -8.25 -3.31
C PRO A 60 -19.78 -8.57 -4.45
N LYS A 61 -19.07 -7.57 -4.96
CA LYS A 61 -18.11 -7.72 -6.05
C LYS A 61 -16.73 -8.20 -5.60
N ASN A 62 -16.48 -8.28 -4.30
CA ASN A 62 -15.23 -8.76 -3.71
C ASN A 62 -13.97 -8.02 -4.22
N ASN A 63 -14.12 -6.74 -4.53
CA ASN A 63 -13.08 -5.86 -5.07
C ASN A 63 -12.81 -4.74 -4.06
N THR A 64 -11.54 -4.47 -3.77
CA THR A 64 -11.12 -3.48 -2.78
C THR A 64 -11.61 -2.08 -3.16
N ALA A 65 -11.41 -1.64 -4.40
CA ALA A 65 -11.83 -0.31 -4.86
C ALA A 65 -13.35 -0.13 -4.75
N LYS A 66 -14.13 -1.16 -5.15
CA LYS A 66 -15.60 -1.14 -4.99
C LYS A 66 -16.03 -1.06 -3.54
N GLY A 67 -15.37 -1.82 -2.66
CA GLY A 67 -15.62 -1.76 -1.23
C GLY A 67 -15.31 -0.39 -0.63
N LEU A 68 -14.21 0.25 -1.08
CA LEU A 68 -13.87 1.61 -0.69
C LEU A 68 -14.91 2.62 -1.16
N ASN A 69 -15.27 2.60 -2.45
CA ASN A 69 -16.28 3.52 -3.00
C ASN A 69 -17.63 3.37 -2.31
N LEU A 70 -18.07 2.14 -2.05
CA LEU A 70 -19.29 1.87 -1.27
C LEU A 70 -19.20 2.47 0.14
N ALA A 71 -18.08 2.28 0.83
CA ALA A 71 -17.89 2.86 2.17
C ALA A 71 -17.86 4.39 2.13
N ILE A 72 -17.22 4.99 1.12
CA ILE A 72 -17.18 6.44 0.92
C ILE A 72 -18.58 7.02 0.65
N SER A 73 -19.38 6.39 -0.21
CA SER A 73 -20.74 6.84 -0.52
C SER A 73 -21.66 6.77 0.70
N GLU A 74 -21.45 5.80 1.57
CA GLU A 74 -22.21 5.58 2.81
C GLU A 74 -21.71 6.43 3.98
N SER A 75 -20.51 7.03 3.90
CA SER A 75 -19.92 7.79 5.00
C SER A 75 -20.57 9.17 5.14
N LYS A 76 -20.64 9.66 6.38
CA LYS A 76 -21.24 10.97 6.73
C LYS A 76 -20.18 12.07 6.90
N GLY A 77 -18.95 11.70 7.27
CA GLY A 77 -17.87 12.66 7.55
C GLY A 77 -17.30 13.30 6.28
N ASP A 78 -16.71 14.49 6.44
CA ASP A 78 -16.04 15.25 5.37
C ASP A 78 -14.60 14.79 5.12
N VAL A 79 -14.02 14.05 6.05
CA VAL A 79 -12.70 13.44 5.93
C VAL A 79 -12.85 11.92 5.87
N VAL A 80 -12.20 11.30 4.88
CA VAL A 80 -12.17 9.86 4.69
C VAL A 80 -10.78 9.33 5.05
N ILE A 81 -10.70 8.51 6.09
CA ILE A 81 -9.48 7.79 6.46
C ILE A 81 -9.57 6.37 5.93
N ARG A 82 -8.74 6.01 4.96
CA ARG A 82 -8.64 4.63 4.49
C ARG A 82 -7.81 3.80 5.45
N VAL A 83 -8.36 2.65 5.85
CA VAL A 83 -7.61 1.64 6.62
C VAL A 83 -7.83 0.29 5.96
N ASP A 84 -6.76 -0.43 5.68
CA ASP A 84 -6.83 -1.82 5.20
C ASP A 84 -6.98 -2.76 6.41
N ALA A 85 -7.78 -3.83 6.29
CA ALA A 85 -8.11 -4.74 7.39
C ALA A 85 -6.93 -5.58 7.94
N HIS A 86 -5.71 -5.32 7.47
CA HIS A 86 -4.45 -5.90 7.94
C HIS A 86 -3.39 -4.83 8.25
N SER A 87 -3.84 -3.60 8.45
CA SER A 87 -3.01 -2.46 8.83
C SER A 87 -3.44 -1.96 10.21
N GLU A 88 -2.50 -1.47 10.99
CA GLU A 88 -2.75 -0.89 12.31
C GLU A 88 -2.29 0.56 12.30
N LEU A 89 -3.20 1.47 12.65
CA LEU A 89 -2.86 2.88 12.84
C LEU A 89 -2.13 3.05 14.17
N THR A 90 -1.11 3.89 14.19
CA THR A 90 -0.48 4.30 15.45
C THR A 90 -1.40 5.26 16.20
N TYR A 91 -1.27 5.33 17.53
CA TYR A 91 -2.03 6.26 18.36
C TYR A 91 -1.85 7.71 17.91
N GLY A 92 -2.94 8.47 17.83
CA GLY A 92 -2.94 9.85 17.36
C GLY A 92 -2.81 10.06 15.84
N TYR A 93 -2.72 8.96 15.06
CA TYR A 93 -2.61 9.03 13.60
C TYR A 93 -3.75 9.83 12.96
N ALA A 94 -4.99 9.55 13.35
CA ALA A 94 -6.16 10.13 12.71
C ALA A 94 -6.23 11.66 12.98
N GLN A 95 -6.02 12.10 14.22
CA GLN A 95 -6.02 13.54 14.55
C GLN A 95 -4.87 14.28 13.86
N GLN A 96 -3.65 13.71 13.89
CA GLN A 96 -2.49 14.29 13.18
C GLN A 96 -2.76 14.42 11.67
N ALA A 97 -3.35 13.41 11.05
CA ALA A 97 -3.65 13.43 9.62
C ALA A 97 -4.70 14.49 9.27
N ILE A 98 -5.75 14.65 10.09
CA ILE A 98 -6.76 15.69 9.93
C ILE A 98 -6.12 17.08 10.05
N ASN A 99 -5.28 17.30 11.06
CA ASN A 99 -4.59 18.57 11.26
C ASN A 99 -3.67 18.89 10.06
N THR A 100 -2.96 17.89 9.54
CA THR A 100 -2.11 18.07 8.34
C THR A 100 -2.95 18.34 7.09
N LEU A 101 -4.08 17.65 6.90
CA LEU A 101 -5.00 17.87 5.80
C LEU A 101 -5.53 19.32 5.79
N GLN A 102 -5.96 19.81 6.96
CA GLN A 102 -6.46 21.16 7.14
C GLN A 102 -5.37 22.24 6.92
N ARG A 103 -4.20 22.03 7.50
CA ARG A 103 -3.08 22.96 7.39
C ARG A 103 -2.54 23.10 5.97
N THR A 104 -2.45 21.99 5.24
CA THR A 104 -1.85 21.96 3.89
C THR A 104 -2.85 22.17 2.77
N GLN A 105 -4.15 22.07 3.06
CA GLN A 105 -5.25 22.07 2.09
C GLN A 105 -5.07 20.99 1.00
N ALA A 106 -4.36 19.91 1.33
CA ALA A 106 -4.14 18.78 0.43
C ALA A 106 -5.46 18.02 0.17
N ALA A 107 -5.52 17.27 -0.91
CA ALA A 107 -6.64 16.37 -1.16
C ALA A 107 -6.41 15.01 -0.53
N ASN A 108 -5.15 14.65 -0.33
CA ASN A 108 -4.76 13.40 0.30
C ASN A 108 -3.50 13.59 1.13
N VAL A 109 -3.51 13.09 2.34
CA VAL A 109 -2.37 13.08 3.27
C VAL A 109 -2.08 11.64 3.66
N GLY A 110 -0.83 11.27 3.76
CA GLY A 110 -0.44 9.96 4.28
C GLY A 110 1.02 9.97 4.71
N GLY A 111 1.44 8.88 5.33
CA GLY A 111 2.75 8.81 5.96
C GLY A 111 3.53 7.57 5.64
N LEU A 112 4.30 7.11 6.62
CA LEU A 112 5.22 6.01 6.52
C LEU A 112 4.50 4.67 6.68
N MET A 113 4.73 3.75 5.77
CA MET A 113 4.40 2.34 5.91
C MET A 113 5.54 1.64 6.68
N HIS A 114 5.35 1.47 7.96
CA HIS A 114 6.32 0.80 8.81
C HIS A 114 6.10 -0.72 8.78
N ALA A 115 6.90 -1.42 8.00
CA ALA A 115 6.85 -2.88 7.93
C ALA A 115 7.47 -3.50 9.19
N ILE A 116 6.71 -4.34 9.91
CA ILE A 116 7.15 -5.01 11.12
C ILE A 116 7.09 -6.53 10.91
N GLY A 117 8.25 -7.19 10.99
CA GLY A 117 8.37 -8.64 10.88
C GLY A 117 8.52 -9.30 12.24
N THR A 118 7.84 -10.43 12.46
CA THR A 118 7.94 -11.25 13.67
C THR A 118 8.95 -12.40 13.52
N THR A 119 9.04 -13.00 12.33
CA THR A 119 10.02 -14.05 12.02
C THR A 119 11.28 -13.47 11.37
N PRO A 120 12.43 -14.18 11.38
CA PRO A 120 13.63 -13.72 10.69
C PRO A 120 13.41 -13.41 9.21
N PHE A 121 12.62 -14.24 8.52
CA PHE A 121 12.23 -13.98 7.13
C PHE A 121 11.42 -12.67 7.00
N GLN A 122 10.41 -12.49 7.84
CA GLN A 122 9.59 -11.26 7.81
C GLN A 122 10.39 -10.01 8.17
N LYS A 123 11.34 -10.10 9.12
CA LYS A 123 12.25 -8.99 9.45
C LYS A 123 13.14 -8.62 8.27
N ALA A 124 13.64 -9.60 7.51
CA ALA A 124 14.37 -9.34 6.27
C ALA A 124 13.49 -8.68 5.21
N VAL A 125 12.24 -9.13 5.06
CA VAL A 125 11.26 -8.49 4.15
C VAL A 125 10.96 -7.07 4.61
N ALA A 126 10.75 -6.84 5.91
CA ALA A 126 10.50 -5.51 6.48
C ALA A 126 11.67 -4.56 6.20
N TRP A 127 12.91 -5.02 6.39
CA TRP A 127 14.10 -4.26 6.03
C TRP A 127 14.14 -3.91 4.54
N GLY A 128 13.81 -4.87 3.67
CA GLY A 128 13.71 -4.63 2.23
C GLY A 128 12.65 -3.59 1.87
N TYR A 129 11.52 -3.53 2.59
CA TYR A 129 10.49 -2.51 2.40
C TYR A 129 10.98 -1.11 2.77
N GLY A 130 11.67 -0.96 3.90
CA GLY A 130 12.20 0.32 4.39
C GLY A 130 13.55 0.71 3.76
N SER A 131 14.12 -0.08 2.86
CA SER A 131 15.42 0.15 2.26
C SER A 131 15.33 0.64 0.82
N ARG A 132 16.22 1.58 0.46
CA ARG A 132 16.41 2.01 -0.93
C ARG A 132 16.86 0.85 -1.83
N PHE A 133 17.52 -0.16 -1.25
CA PHE A 133 17.98 -1.36 -1.95
C PHE A 133 16.88 -2.41 -2.16
N GLY A 134 15.72 -2.27 -1.54
CA GLY A 134 14.58 -3.16 -1.71
C GLY A 134 13.50 -2.58 -2.62
N LEU A 135 12.56 -1.80 -2.08
CA LEU A 135 11.47 -1.17 -2.84
C LEU A 135 11.86 0.15 -3.53
N GLY A 136 13.05 0.66 -3.26
CA GLY A 136 13.50 1.95 -3.80
C GLY A 136 12.89 3.15 -3.04
N GLY A 137 13.27 4.36 -3.44
CA GLY A 137 13.10 5.58 -2.69
C GLY A 137 11.71 6.23 -2.71
N GLY A 138 10.63 5.53 -2.45
CA GLY A 138 9.33 6.18 -2.17
C GLY A 138 9.30 6.68 -0.73
N SER A 139 8.93 7.96 -0.49
CA SER A 139 8.92 8.54 0.86
C SER A 139 8.11 7.72 1.86
N PHE A 140 6.99 7.17 1.45
CA PHE A 140 6.14 6.32 2.30
C PHE A 140 6.77 4.95 2.63
N HIS A 141 7.92 4.58 2.05
CA HIS A 141 8.67 3.36 2.39
C HIS A 141 9.94 3.67 3.17
N VAL A 142 10.70 4.69 2.75
CA VAL A 142 12.04 4.94 3.30
C VAL A 142 12.09 6.17 4.22
N GLY A 143 10.95 6.85 4.40
CA GLY A 143 10.89 8.12 5.10
C GLY A 143 11.35 9.29 4.22
N GLY A 144 11.40 10.45 4.81
CA GLY A 144 11.80 11.70 4.16
C GLY A 144 11.25 12.91 4.88
N SER A 145 11.52 14.10 4.32
CA SER A 145 10.96 15.36 4.83
C SER A 145 9.46 15.44 4.50
N GLU A 146 8.71 16.12 5.34
CA GLU A 146 7.33 16.49 5.08
C GLU A 146 7.23 17.31 3.79
N GLY A 147 6.20 17.06 2.97
CA GLY A 147 6.01 17.82 1.74
C GLY A 147 5.13 17.15 0.70
N GLU A 148 5.00 17.84 -0.44
CA GLU A 148 4.25 17.34 -1.58
C GLU A 148 4.96 16.16 -2.25
N VAL A 149 4.21 15.11 -2.57
CA VAL A 149 4.72 13.86 -3.14
C VAL A 149 3.81 13.32 -4.24
N ASP A 150 4.33 12.34 -5.00
CA ASP A 150 3.52 11.70 -6.05
C ASP A 150 2.43 10.78 -5.52
N SER A 151 2.67 10.14 -4.37
CA SER A 151 1.75 9.17 -3.78
C SER A 151 2.10 8.90 -2.32
N VAL A 152 1.10 8.54 -1.54
CA VAL A 152 1.22 8.13 -0.13
C VAL A 152 0.62 6.74 0.08
N TYR A 153 0.90 6.13 1.22
CA TYR A 153 0.33 4.86 1.64
C TYR A 153 -1.00 5.08 2.38
N LEU A 154 -2.01 4.27 2.06
CA LEU A 154 -3.41 4.35 2.51
C LEU A 154 -4.10 5.66 2.14
N GLY A 155 -3.84 6.73 2.82
CA GLY A 155 -4.37 8.06 2.56
C GLY A 155 -5.51 8.48 3.47
N VAL A 156 -5.47 9.77 3.80
CA VAL A 156 -6.51 10.52 4.49
C VAL A 156 -6.97 11.62 3.54
N PHE A 157 -8.21 11.57 3.13
CA PHE A 157 -8.72 12.34 2.00
C PHE A 157 -9.71 13.40 2.46
N ASP A 158 -9.64 14.57 1.84
CA ASP A 158 -10.77 15.46 1.71
C ASP A 158 -11.83 14.77 0.86
N LYS A 159 -12.99 14.48 1.43
CA LYS A 159 -14.03 13.69 0.78
C LYS A 159 -14.57 14.37 -0.48
N GLN A 160 -14.71 15.70 -0.48
CA GLN A 160 -15.22 16.43 -1.63
C GLN A 160 -14.26 16.32 -2.81
N LYS A 161 -12.96 16.55 -2.60
CA LYS A 161 -11.93 16.41 -3.64
C LYS A 161 -11.80 14.96 -4.13
N LEU A 162 -11.97 13.98 -3.23
CA LEU A 162 -12.00 12.56 -3.60
C LEU A 162 -13.16 12.21 -4.52
N ILE A 163 -14.37 12.75 -4.24
CA ILE A 163 -15.57 12.55 -5.06
C ILE A 163 -15.43 13.29 -6.39
N GLU A 164 -14.88 14.50 -6.40
CA GLU A 164 -14.64 15.31 -7.61
C GLU A 164 -13.86 14.54 -8.67
N VAL A 165 -12.84 13.78 -8.27
CA VAL A 165 -12.05 12.95 -9.19
C VAL A 165 -12.65 11.56 -9.44
N GLY A 166 -13.86 11.25 -8.94
CA GLY A 166 -14.59 10.02 -9.18
C GLY A 166 -14.22 8.84 -8.27
N GLY A 167 -13.55 9.08 -7.14
CA GLY A 167 -13.19 8.03 -6.19
C GLY A 167 -12.15 7.05 -6.72
N PHE A 168 -12.13 5.81 -6.21
CA PHE A 168 -11.22 4.75 -6.63
C PHE A 168 -11.68 4.11 -7.95
N ASP A 169 -10.75 3.86 -8.88
CA ASP A 169 -11.04 3.12 -10.11
C ASP A 169 -11.34 1.64 -9.78
N GLU A 170 -12.59 1.24 -10.04
CA GLU A 170 -13.10 -0.09 -9.70
C GLU A 170 -12.60 -1.20 -10.61
N GLU A 171 -12.02 -0.88 -11.75
CA GLU A 171 -11.39 -1.86 -12.64
C GLU A 171 -9.97 -2.24 -12.18
N LEU A 172 -9.37 -1.42 -11.32
CA LEU A 172 -8.03 -1.67 -10.81
C LEU A 172 -8.06 -2.65 -9.62
N ILE A 173 -7.33 -3.74 -9.75
CA ILE A 173 -7.14 -4.70 -8.66
C ILE A 173 -5.94 -4.31 -7.77
N ARG A 174 -4.98 -3.56 -8.31
CA ARG A 174 -3.78 -3.06 -7.61
C ARG A 174 -3.34 -1.72 -8.18
N GLY A 175 -2.62 -0.94 -7.36
CA GLY A 175 -2.13 0.37 -7.73
C GLY A 175 -3.21 1.47 -7.70
N GLN A 176 -4.34 1.20 -7.02
CA GLN A 176 -5.44 2.13 -6.86
C GLN A 176 -5.00 3.45 -6.24
N ASP A 177 -4.12 3.39 -5.22
CA ASP A 177 -3.63 4.59 -4.53
C ASP A 177 -2.81 5.47 -5.46
N TRP A 178 -1.90 4.85 -6.22
CA TRP A 178 -1.05 5.59 -7.15
C TRP A 178 -1.89 6.22 -8.28
N GLU A 179 -2.85 5.49 -8.81
CA GLU A 179 -3.74 5.96 -9.87
C GLU A 179 -4.61 7.12 -9.39
N LEU A 180 -5.25 6.96 -8.22
CA LEU A 180 -6.05 8.00 -7.60
C LEU A 180 -5.21 9.26 -7.31
N ASN A 181 -4.02 9.10 -6.74
CA ASN A 181 -3.12 10.21 -6.47
C ASN A 181 -2.66 10.91 -7.76
N LEU A 182 -2.53 10.19 -8.88
CA LEU A 182 -2.25 10.80 -10.17
C LEU A 182 -3.42 11.67 -10.65
N ARG A 183 -4.68 11.17 -10.52
CA ARG A 183 -5.89 11.97 -10.89
C ARG A 183 -6.05 13.19 -10.00
N LEU A 184 -5.85 13.07 -8.69
CA LEU A 184 -5.86 14.21 -7.77
C LEU A 184 -4.85 15.28 -8.19
N ARG A 185 -3.60 14.90 -8.48
CA ARG A 185 -2.58 15.85 -8.93
C ARG A 185 -2.88 16.46 -10.30
N ARG A 186 -3.46 15.69 -11.24
CA ARG A 186 -3.88 16.22 -12.55
C ARG A 186 -5.05 17.22 -12.42
N ALA A 187 -5.89 17.05 -11.40
CA ALA A 187 -6.94 18.02 -11.06
C ALA A 187 -6.41 19.25 -10.30
N GLY A 188 -5.08 19.37 -10.11
CA GLY A 188 -4.46 20.51 -9.42
C GLY A 188 -4.39 20.38 -7.90
N HIS A 189 -4.79 19.23 -7.34
CA HIS A 189 -4.76 19.01 -5.90
C HIS A 189 -3.41 18.49 -5.42
N LYS A 190 -3.05 18.83 -4.18
CA LYS A 190 -1.83 18.36 -3.52
C LYS A 190 -2.04 16.97 -2.91
N VAL A 191 -1.01 16.12 -3.02
CA VAL A 191 -0.83 14.88 -2.27
C VAL A 191 0.35 15.08 -1.33
N TRP A 192 0.14 14.89 -0.02
CA TRP A 192 1.08 15.32 1.00
C TRP A 192 1.61 14.17 1.85
N PHE A 193 2.91 14.11 2.02
CA PHE A 193 3.57 13.17 2.91
C PHE A 193 3.88 13.85 4.26
N ASP A 194 3.41 13.26 5.34
CA ASP A 194 3.75 13.65 6.72
C ASP A 194 4.48 12.48 7.40
N PRO A 195 5.78 12.62 7.73
CA PRO A 195 6.56 11.56 8.35
C PRO A 195 6.11 11.19 9.77
N LYS A 196 5.27 12.01 10.42
CA LYS A 196 4.68 11.70 11.73
C LYS A 196 3.54 10.70 11.64
N LEU A 197 2.96 10.53 10.45
CA LEU A 197 1.94 9.54 10.21
C LEU A 197 2.59 8.19 9.96
N GLU A 198 2.33 7.23 10.82
CA GLU A 198 2.90 5.91 10.72
C GLU A 198 1.82 4.84 10.77
N VAL A 199 1.88 3.90 9.81
CA VAL A 199 0.99 2.74 9.75
C VAL A 199 1.83 1.48 9.81
N ARG A 200 1.52 0.62 10.78
CA ARG A 200 2.17 -0.68 10.91
C ARG A 200 1.63 -1.64 9.87
N TYR A 201 2.53 -2.32 9.20
CA TYR A 201 2.23 -3.28 8.14
C TYR A 201 2.95 -4.61 8.40
N SER A 202 2.20 -5.70 8.41
CA SER A 202 2.75 -7.05 8.54
C SER A 202 3.15 -7.61 7.15
N PRO A 203 4.46 -7.81 6.87
CA PRO A 203 4.89 -8.31 5.58
C PRO A 203 4.57 -9.79 5.39
N ARG A 204 4.65 -10.28 4.15
CA ARG A 204 4.40 -11.68 3.82
C ARG A 204 5.36 -12.61 4.58
N GLY A 205 4.80 -13.70 5.13
CA GLY A 205 5.53 -14.64 5.98
C GLY A 205 6.20 -15.79 5.22
N SER A 206 6.08 -15.88 3.88
CA SER A 206 6.70 -16.94 3.08
C SER A 206 7.26 -16.43 1.76
N TRP A 207 8.33 -17.09 1.30
CA TRP A 207 9.01 -16.78 0.04
C TRP A 207 8.04 -16.76 -1.16
N LEU A 208 7.19 -17.79 -1.30
CA LEU A 208 6.26 -17.89 -2.43
C LEU A 208 5.21 -16.76 -2.41
N SER A 209 4.71 -16.38 -1.23
CA SER A 209 3.74 -15.28 -1.09
C SER A 209 4.40 -13.93 -1.41
N LEU A 210 5.66 -13.73 -1.03
CA LEU A 210 6.46 -12.57 -1.37
C LEU A 210 6.68 -12.48 -2.89
N ALA A 211 7.15 -13.57 -3.51
CA ALA A 211 7.37 -13.63 -4.96
C ALA A 211 6.09 -13.33 -5.75
N LYS A 212 4.96 -13.95 -5.38
CA LYS A 212 3.65 -13.68 -5.98
C LYS A 212 3.22 -12.21 -5.83
N GLN A 213 3.47 -11.62 -4.67
CA GLN A 213 3.13 -10.21 -4.40
C GLN A 213 3.94 -9.29 -5.31
N PHE A 214 5.27 -9.46 -5.37
CA PHE A 214 6.16 -8.61 -6.17
C PHE A 214 5.93 -8.79 -7.68
N TYR A 215 5.74 -10.03 -8.13
CA TYR A 215 5.36 -10.29 -9.52
C TYR A 215 4.07 -9.55 -9.93
N LYS A 216 3.01 -9.66 -9.12
CA LYS A 216 1.76 -8.94 -9.36
C LYS A 216 1.96 -7.43 -9.35
N THR A 217 2.77 -6.90 -8.43
CA THR A 217 3.06 -5.46 -8.34
C THR A 217 3.82 -4.96 -9.57
N GLY A 218 4.85 -5.67 -10.01
CA GLY A 218 5.58 -5.35 -11.26
C GLY A 218 4.66 -5.37 -12.48
N ARG A 219 3.83 -6.39 -12.61
CA ARG A 219 2.86 -6.53 -13.70
C ARG A 219 1.86 -5.37 -13.76
N TRP A 220 1.37 -4.90 -12.61
CA TRP A 220 0.49 -3.72 -12.53
C TRP A 220 1.24 -2.43 -12.83
N ARG A 221 2.47 -2.29 -12.32
CA ARG A 221 3.30 -1.11 -12.62
C ARG A 221 3.55 -0.97 -14.12
N ALA A 222 3.84 -2.06 -14.82
CA ALA A 222 4.02 -2.04 -16.28
C ALA A 222 2.77 -1.51 -17.00
N ARG A 223 1.57 -1.94 -16.59
CA ARG A 223 0.30 -1.47 -17.17
C ARG A 223 0.11 0.02 -17.00
N ILE A 224 0.33 0.51 -15.77
CA ILE A 224 0.27 1.93 -15.44
C ILE A 224 1.29 2.73 -16.26
N THR A 225 2.54 2.23 -16.35
CA THR A 225 3.61 2.85 -17.16
C THR A 225 3.21 2.99 -18.62
N ARG A 226 2.55 2.00 -19.20
CA ARG A 226 2.07 2.06 -20.59
C ARG A 226 0.98 3.11 -20.80
N SER A 227 0.10 3.29 -19.83
CA SER A 227 -1.01 4.26 -19.89
C SER A 227 -0.56 5.68 -19.56
N ALA A 228 0.54 5.85 -18.84
CA ALA A 228 1.05 7.16 -18.39
C ALA A 228 2.59 7.14 -18.33
N LEU A 229 3.24 7.04 -19.48
CA LEU A 229 4.71 6.97 -19.56
C LEU A 229 5.38 8.22 -18.97
N SER A 230 4.82 9.40 -19.19
CA SER A 230 5.29 10.67 -18.64
C SER A 230 5.28 10.74 -17.11
N ALA A 231 4.41 9.96 -16.46
CA ALA A 231 4.34 9.85 -15.00
C ALA A 231 5.23 8.72 -14.43
N SER A 232 5.97 7.99 -15.29
CA SER A 232 6.82 6.89 -14.87
C SER A 232 8.22 7.37 -14.52
N ARG A 233 8.73 6.90 -13.38
CA ARG A 233 10.06 7.24 -12.91
C ARG A 233 11.11 6.25 -13.41
N PRO A 234 12.36 6.66 -13.73
CA PRO A 234 13.43 5.78 -14.22
C PRO A 234 13.66 4.55 -13.33
N ARG A 235 13.50 4.67 -12.02
CA ARG A 235 13.67 3.57 -11.06
C ARG A 235 12.78 2.35 -11.35
N TYR A 236 11.64 2.51 -12.04
CA TYR A 236 10.75 1.41 -12.39
C TYR A 236 11.32 0.50 -13.49
N PHE A 237 12.34 0.95 -14.19
CA PHE A 237 13.01 0.15 -15.21
C PHE A 237 14.22 -0.63 -14.70
N ILE A 238 14.71 -0.33 -13.47
CA ILE A 238 15.87 -1.01 -12.88
C ILE A 238 15.65 -2.53 -12.73
N PRO A 239 14.54 -3.02 -12.11
CA PRO A 239 14.34 -4.46 -11.95
C PRO A 239 14.18 -5.24 -13.28
N PRO A 240 13.42 -4.77 -14.30
CA PRO A 240 13.41 -5.46 -15.58
C PRO A 240 14.77 -5.43 -16.30
N MET A 241 15.55 -4.34 -16.21
CA MET A 241 16.91 -4.29 -16.72
C MET A 241 17.83 -5.29 -15.99
N LEU A 242 17.65 -5.47 -14.68
CA LEU A 242 18.37 -6.48 -13.91
C LEU A 242 18.05 -7.89 -14.42
N VAL A 243 16.78 -8.21 -14.73
CA VAL A 243 16.40 -9.51 -15.29
C VAL A 243 17.12 -9.77 -16.60
N PHE A 244 17.13 -8.81 -17.53
CA PHE A 244 17.87 -8.93 -18.80
C PHE A 244 19.38 -8.97 -18.60
N GLY A 245 19.93 -8.11 -17.73
CA GLY A 245 21.35 -8.09 -17.43
C GLY A 245 21.86 -9.40 -16.86
N SER A 246 21.03 -10.10 -16.07
CA SER A 246 21.39 -11.40 -15.48
C SER A 246 21.48 -12.57 -16.48
N LEU A 247 21.12 -12.35 -17.73
CA LEU A 247 21.43 -13.29 -18.83
C LEU A 247 22.94 -13.30 -19.17
N PHE A 248 23.68 -12.30 -18.72
CA PHE A 248 25.12 -12.17 -18.87
C PHE A 248 25.81 -12.40 -17.53
N ILE A 249 26.87 -13.21 -17.54
CA ILE A 249 27.54 -13.68 -16.30
C ILE A 249 28.10 -12.52 -15.44
N PHE A 250 28.74 -11.52 -16.07
CA PHE A 250 29.34 -10.42 -15.32
C PHE A 250 28.31 -9.54 -14.57
N PRO A 251 27.23 -9.04 -15.19
CA PRO A 251 26.19 -8.32 -14.46
C PRO A 251 25.53 -9.17 -13.35
N ALA A 252 25.35 -10.47 -13.58
CA ALA A 252 24.81 -11.38 -12.55
C ALA A 252 25.75 -11.46 -11.35
N ILE A 253 27.06 -11.67 -11.56
CA ILE A 253 28.06 -11.70 -10.49
C ILE A 253 28.06 -10.38 -9.71
N ILE A 254 28.12 -9.24 -10.38
CA ILE A 254 28.10 -7.91 -9.76
C ILE A 254 26.84 -7.74 -8.89
N TYR A 255 25.71 -8.14 -9.40
CA TYR A 255 24.45 -8.07 -8.64
C TYR A 255 24.49 -8.91 -7.36
N PHE A 256 24.87 -10.19 -7.45
CA PHE A 256 24.92 -11.06 -6.28
C PHE A 256 25.98 -10.65 -5.27
N LEU A 257 27.13 -10.17 -5.72
CA LEU A 257 28.14 -9.57 -4.83
C LEU A 257 27.60 -8.32 -4.12
N SER A 258 26.83 -7.48 -4.83
CA SER A 258 26.17 -6.32 -4.22
C SER A 258 25.13 -6.74 -3.17
N VAL A 259 24.35 -7.79 -3.42
CA VAL A 259 23.39 -8.33 -2.44
C VAL A 259 24.11 -8.88 -1.21
N ILE A 260 25.23 -9.60 -1.38
CA ILE A 260 26.07 -10.09 -0.27
C ILE A 260 26.59 -8.90 0.54
N PHE A 261 27.15 -7.90 -0.13
CA PHE A 261 27.65 -6.69 0.54
C PHE A 261 26.54 -5.98 1.33
N ILE A 262 25.37 -5.77 0.73
CA ILE A 262 24.22 -5.17 1.40
C ILE A 262 23.81 -6.00 2.62
N ALA A 263 23.74 -7.31 2.50
CA ALA A 263 23.37 -8.20 3.60
C ALA A 263 24.38 -8.13 4.77
N LEU A 264 25.68 -8.03 4.49
CA LEU A 264 26.71 -7.92 5.52
C LEU A 264 26.58 -6.65 6.37
N PHE A 265 26.20 -5.53 5.75
CA PHE A 265 26.09 -4.24 6.41
C PHE A 265 24.66 -3.85 6.81
N ALA A 266 23.65 -4.69 6.53
CA ALA A 266 22.26 -4.46 6.92
C ALA A 266 22.11 -4.43 8.45
N ARG A 267 21.37 -3.43 8.95
CA ARG A 267 21.09 -3.27 10.38
C ARG A 267 19.89 -4.14 10.79
N VAL A 268 20.10 -5.45 10.80
CA VAL A 268 19.16 -6.48 11.24
C VAL A 268 19.90 -7.57 12.01
N ASP A 269 19.17 -8.41 12.76
CA ASP A 269 19.76 -9.56 13.45
C ASP A 269 20.41 -10.56 12.47
N GLY A 270 21.34 -11.40 12.96
CA GLY A 270 22.15 -12.29 12.12
C GLY A 270 21.33 -13.27 11.28
N GLN A 271 20.23 -13.82 11.82
CA GLN A 271 19.38 -14.74 11.08
C GLN A 271 18.62 -14.00 9.96
N SER A 272 18.07 -12.84 10.26
CA SER A 272 17.39 -12.00 9.26
C SER A 272 18.34 -11.53 8.17
N ARG A 273 19.62 -11.28 8.52
CA ARG A 273 20.68 -10.91 7.56
C ARG A 273 20.91 -12.00 6.52
N GLY A 274 20.96 -13.27 6.93
CA GLY A 274 21.05 -14.39 5.99
C GLY A 274 19.86 -14.47 5.03
N TRP A 275 18.64 -14.17 5.51
CA TRP A 275 17.45 -14.14 4.68
C TRP A 275 17.46 -13.03 3.62
N LEU A 276 18.23 -11.95 3.80
CA LEU A 276 18.34 -10.90 2.77
C LEU A 276 18.93 -11.42 1.46
N LEU A 277 19.79 -12.44 1.50
CA LEU A 277 20.33 -13.10 0.31
C LEU A 277 19.26 -13.75 -0.58
N ILE A 278 18.10 -14.05 -0.02
CA ILE A 278 16.95 -14.63 -0.72
C ILE A 278 15.88 -13.57 -0.95
N VAL A 279 15.59 -12.74 0.05
CA VAL A 279 14.51 -11.75 0.00
C VAL A 279 14.77 -10.69 -1.07
N LEU A 280 15.95 -10.08 -1.11
CA LEU A 280 16.25 -9.02 -2.09
C LEU A 280 16.17 -9.54 -3.54
N PRO A 281 16.83 -10.66 -3.92
CA PRO A 281 16.65 -11.22 -5.26
C PRO A 281 15.18 -11.57 -5.56
N THR A 282 14.45 -12.16 -4.60
CA THR A 282 13.04 -12.46 -4.79
C THR A 282 12.24 -11.20 -5.12
N MET A 283 12.44 -10.11 -4.39
CA MET A 283 11.76 -8.84 -4.65
C MET A 283 12.09 -8.30 -6.05
N HIS A 284 13.37 -8.22 -6.40
CA HIS A 284 13.84 -7.62 -7.64
C HIS A 284 13.43 -8.45 -8.87
N TYR A 285 13.75 -9.74 -8.87
CA TYR A 285 13.45 -10.60 -10.04
C TYR A 285 11.96 -10.83 -10.22
N SER A 286 11.21 -11.08 -9.13
CA SER A 286 9.76 -11.25 -9.26
C SER A 286 9.08 -9.98 -9.77
N TRP A 287 9.51 -8.80 -9.29
CA TRP A 287 8.97 -7.54 -9.76
C TRP A 287 9.39 -7.28 -11.22
N GLY A 288 10.65 -7.49 -11.59
CA GLY A 288 11.16 -7.32 -12.95
C GLY A 288 10.46 -8.23 -13.96
N LEU A 289 10.32 -9.53 -13.65
CA LEU A 289 9.57 -10.50 -14.47
C LEU A 289 8.10 -10.10 -14.60
N GLY A 290 7.48 -9.64 -13.49
CA GLY A 290 6.12 -9.11 -13.50
C GLY A 290 5.99 -7.91 -14.42
N PHE A 291 6.94 -6.97 -14.38
CA PHE A 291 6.95 -5.80 -15.25
C PHE A 291 7.08 -6.18 -16.73
N ILE A 292 8.03 -7.06 -17.07
CA ILE A 292 8.23 -7.55 -18.44
C ILE A 292 6.94 -8.20 -18.96
N THR A 293 6.37 -9.13 -18.21
CA THR A 293 5.11 -9.80 -18.60
C THR A 293 3.94 -8.82 -18.69
N GLY A 294 3.88 -7.80 -17.82
CA GLY A 294 2.87 -6.74 -17.88
C GLY A 294 3.01 -5.83 -19.09
N MET A 295 4.24 -5.64 -19.60
CA MET A 295 4.47 -4.91 -20.86
C MET A 295 4.05 -5.71 -22.10
N LEU A 296 4.25 -7.02 -22.08
CA LEU A 296 3.95 -7.90 -23.23
C LEU A 296 2.46 -8.24 -23.35
N PHE A 297 1.77 -8.48 -22.25
CA PHE A 297 0.37 -8.93 -22.27
C PHE A 297 -0.60 -7.77 -21.97
N LYS A 298 -1.43 -7.43 -22.95
CA LYS A 298 -2.49 -6.43 -22.81
C LYS A 298 -3.61 -6.95 -21.91
N PRO A 299 -4.01 -6.23 -20.87
CA PRO A 299 -5.37 -5.73 -20.81
C PRO A 299 -5.38 -4.21 -20.79
N GLN A 300 -6.39 -3.64 -21.44
CA GLN A 300 -6.62 -2.21 -21.45
C GLN A 300 -7.06 -1.74 -20.05
N ILE A 301 -6.41 -0.70 -19.54
CA ILE A 301 -7.00 0.15 -18.50
C ILE A 301 -7.77 1.22 -19.29
N ARG A 302 -9.10 1.17 -19.25
CA ARG A 302 -9.94 2.23 -19.81
C ARG A 302 -9.76 3.45 -18.89
N GLY A 303 -9.41 4.60 -19.44
CA GLY A 303 -9.52 5.89 -18.74
C GLY A 303 -8.24 6.63 -18.36
N ILE A 304 -7.02 6.14 -18.64
CA ILE A 304 -5.78 6.88 -18.33
C ILE A 304 -5.16 7.58 -19.56
N GLY A 305 -5.82 7.50 -20.71
CA GLY A 305 -5.30 8.06 -21.95
C GLY A 305 -6.26 9.03 -22.61
N SER A 306 -6.40 10.21 -22.09
CA SER A 306 -6.84 11.43 -22.83
C SER A 306 -6.45 12.65 -22.00
#